data_1f515aa5eccfcdefe72bdca8ed2a9745
#
_entry.id   1f515aa5eccfcdefe72bdca8ed2a9745
#
_cell.length_a   1.000
_cell.length_b   1.000
_cell.length_c   1.000
_cell.angle_alpha   90.00
_cell.angle_beta   90.00
_cell.angle_gamma   90.00
#
_symmetry.space_group_name_H-M   'P 1'
#
loop_
_entity.id
_entity.type
_entity.pdbx_description
1 polymer ?
#
loop_
_entity_poly.entity_id
_entity_poly.type
_entity_poly.pdbx_seq_one_letter_code
_entity_poly.pdbx_strand_id
1 'polypeptide(L)'
;DDHCLLRGDTTGPWSARLLLGDPLVEAAVLETARGGILRGGLGYDLSDVGVITNISRDHLGQDGLEDLEDLAFVKSLVLEAVHPEGCAVLNADDPLVASLAPRARCRLIYFSLKEDNVLLRRHLSEGGEGVFLQGGQVVAARGEEGMVVVPLANLPVTWYGQAQHNVANVLAATAACLGLG
;
A
#
# COMPACT_ATOMS: atom_id res chain seq x y z
N ASP A 1 -6.58 21.07 1.66
CA ASP A 1 -7.82 21.71 2.16
C ASP A 1 -8.19 21.14 3.52
N ASP A 2 -8.39 22.02 4.52
CA ASP A 2 -8.79 21.64 5.89
C ASP A 2 -10.30 21.42 6.02
N HIS A 3 -10.99 21.10 4.92
CA HIS A 3 -12.43 20.92 4.93
C HIS A 3 -12.80 19.47 5.30
N CYS A 4 -13.35 19.29 6.51
CA CYS A 4 -13.84 18.00 6.97
C CYS A 4 -15.26 17.77 6.44
N LEU A 5 -15.42 16.84 5.47
CA LEU A 5 -16.72 16.45 4.92
C LEU A 5 -17.51 15.54 5.87
N LEU A 6 -16.81 14.64 6.56
CA LEU A 6 -17.40 13.66 7.47
C LEU A 6 -16.52 13.46 8.71
N ARG A 7 -17.17 13.26 9.86
CA ARG A 7 -16.49 12.90 11.11
C ARG A 7 -16.85 11.48 11.50
N GLY A 8 -15.88 10.72 11.95
CA GLY A 8 -16.04 9.34 12.42
C GLY A 8 -15.22 8.35 11.63
N ASP A 9 -15.58 7.07 11.69
CA ASP A 9 -14.95 6.01 10.90
C ASP A 9 -15.40 6.14 9.44
N THR A 10 -14.47 6.50 8.57
CA THR A 10 -14.70 6.74 7.14
C THR A 10 -13.97 5.72 6.25
N THR A 11 -13.56 4.57 6.80
CA THR A 11 -12.80 3.52 6.08
C THR A 11 -13.67 2.58 5.24
N GLY A 12 -14.96 2.89 5.10
CA GLY A 12 -15.93 2.06 4.39
C GLY A 12 -16.30 2.55 2.99
N PRO A 13 -17.01 1.71 2.20
CA PRO A 13 -17.36 2.00 0.80
C PRO A 13 -18.29 3.20 0.62
N TRP A 14 -19.07 3.54 1.63
CA TRP A 14 -19.96 4.70 1.58
C TRP A 14 -19.16 6.00 1.53
N SER A 15 -18.14 6.14 2.36
CA SER A 15 -17.24 7.31 2.39
C SER A 15 -16.46 7.44 1.07
N ALA A 16 -16.00 6.31 0.52
CA ALA A 16 -15.34 6.30 -0.78
C ALA A 16 -16.27 6.85 -1.88
N ARG A 17 -17.51 6.36 -1.95
CA ARG A 17 -18.50 6.84 -2.94
C ARG A 17 -18.84 8.31 -2.77
N LEU A 18 -18.96 8.79 -1.52
CA LEU A 18 -19.22 10.20 -1.26
C LEU A 18 -18.08 11.08 -1.79
N LEU A 19 -16.83 10.72 -1.47
CA LEU A 19 -15.65 11.48 -1.91
C LEU A 19 -15.49 11.46 -3.43
N LEU A 20 -15.63 10.29 -4.04
CA LEU A 20 -15.48 10.10 -5.49
C LEU A 20 -16.66 10.71 -6.29
N GLY A 21 -17.79 10.98 -5.63
CA GLY A 21 -18.94 11.67 -6.24
C GLY A 21 -18.79 13.18 -6.27
N ASP A 22 -17.79 13.76 -5.62
CA ASP A 22 -17.53 15.20 -5.64
C ASP A 22 -16.71 15.59 -6.87
N PRO A 23 -17.24 16.39 -7.79
CA PRO A 23 -16.54 16.77 -9.03
C PRO A 23 -15.30 17.68 -8.81
N LEU A 24 -15.08 18.15 -7.59
CA LEU A 24 -13.91 18.97 -7.23
C LEU A 24 -12.72 18.11 -6.76
N VAL A 25 -12.93 16.80 -6.56
CA VAL A 25 -11.86 15.89 -6.14
C VAL A 25 -11.04 15.47 -7.35
N GLU A 26 -9.80 15.91 -7.42
CA GLU A 26 -8.84 15.57 -8.48
C GLU A 26 -8.06 14.28 -8.16
N ALA A 27 -7.82 14.00 -6.87
CA ALA A 27 -7.15 12.78 -6.40
C ALA A 27 -7.75 12.34 -5.06
N ALA A 28 -7.88 11.03 -4.86
CA ALA A 28 -8.40 10.45 -3.63
C ALA A 28 -7.44 9.41 -3.05
N VAL A 29 -7.19 9.50 -1.74
CA VAL A 29 -6.50 8.45 -0.98
C VAL A 29 -7.54 7.82 -0.06
N LEU A 30 -7.86 6.54 -0.33
CA LEU A 30 -8.94 5.81 0.34
C LEU A 30 -8.36 4.73 1.25
N GLU A 31 -8.57 4.86 2.55
CA GLU A 31 -8.34 3.75 3.47
C GLU A 31 -9.49 2.75 3.33
N THR A 32 -9.15 1.48 3.10
CA THR A 32 -10.12 0.43 2.84
C THR A 32 -10.02 -0.64 3.93
N ALA A 33 -10.90 -0.55 4.92
CA ALA A 33 -10.94 -1.51 6.01
C ALA A 33 -11.64 -2.81 5.61
N ARG A 34 -11.14 -3.94 6.12
CA ARG A 34 -11.69 -5.27 5.95
C ARG A 34 -13.22 -5.34 6.11
N GLY A 35 -13.73 -4.81 7.24
CA GLY A 35 -15.16 -4.83 7.52
C GLY A 35 -16.00 -4.05 6.52
N GLY A 36 -15.44 -3.00 5.92
CA GLY A 36 -16.05 -2.28 4.82
C GLY A 36 -16.17 -3.15 3.57
N ILE A 37 -15.08 -3.82 3.18
CA ILE A 37 -15.04 -4.72 2.01
C ILE A 37 -16.09 -5.81 2.13
N LEU A 38 -16.15 -6.51 3.28
CA LEU A 38 -17.08 -7.61 3.52
C LEU A 38 -18.56 -7.19 3.46
N ARG A 39 -18.88 -5.99 3.94
CA ARG A 39 -20.27 -5.52 4.02
C ARG A 39 -20.76 -4.79 2.78
N GLY A 40 -19.89 -4.18 2.01
CA GLY A 40 -20.32 -3.31 0.91
C GLY A 40 -19.33 -3.14 -0.24
N GLY A 41 -18.28 -3.96 -0.28
CA GLY A 41 -17.24 -3.89 -1.31
C GLY A 41 -16.28 -2.73 -1.09
N LEU A 42 -15.55 -2.37 -2.15
CA LEU A 42 -14.54 -1.31 -2.12
C LEU A 42 -15.15 0.10 -2.17
N GLY A 43 -16.31 0.24 -2.83
CA GLY A 43 -16.96 1.54 -3.07
C GLY A 43 -16.49 2.24 -4.34
N TYR A 44 -15.60 1.61 -5.09
CA TYR A 44 -15.09 1.99 -6.41
C TYR A 44 -14.85 0.74 -7.26
N ASP A 45 -14.82 0.90 -8.58
CA ASP A 45 -14.61 -0.21 -9.51
C ASP A 45 -13.12 -0.41 -9.83
N LEU A 46 -12.39 0.69 -10.07
CA LEU A 46 -10.97 0.68 -10.38
C LEU A 46 -10.22 1.76 -9.58
N SER A 47 -8.95 1.51 -9.34
CA SER A 47 -8.00 2.45 -8.76
C SER A 47 -6.71 2.48 -9.58
N ASP A 48 -6.00 3.61 -9.54
CA ASP A 48 -4.69 3.72 -10.20
C ASP A 48 -3.60 3.01 -9.41
N VAL A 49 -3.70 3.04 -8.07
CA VAL A 49 -2.74 2.39 -7.19
C VAL A 49 -3.46 1.64 -6.07
N GLY A 50 -3.09 0.39 -5.87
CA GLY A 50 -3.51 -0.44 -4.74
C GLY A 50 -2.34 -0.72 -3.80
N VAL A 51 -2.49 -0.43 -2.50
CA VAL A 51 -1.41 -0.62 -1.51
C VAL A 51 -1.84 -1.60 -0.43
N ILE A 52 -1.01 -2.61 -0.16
CA ILE A 52 -1.18 -3.48 1.03
C ILE A 52 0.08 -3.39 1.88
N THR A 53 -0.07 -2.86 3.09
CA THR A 53 1.06 -2.59 3.99
C THR A 53 1.43 -3.78 4.85
N ASN A 54 0.44 -4.48 5.42
CA ASN A 54 0.65 -5.65 6.27
C ASN A 54 -0.62 -6.49 6.41
N ILE A 55 -0.45 -7.74 6.82
CA ILE A 55 -1.53 -8.65 7.23
C ILE A 55 -1.16 -9.22 8.60
N SER A 56 -1.83 -8.74 9.64
CA SER A 56 -1.65 -9.18 11.02
C SER A 56 -2.87 -9.95 11.52
N ARG A 57 -2.69 -10.67 12.63
CA ARG A 57 -3.76 -11.48 13.25
C ARG A 57 -4.89 -10.68 13.90
N ASP A 58 -4.89 -9.36 13.69
CA ASP A 58 -5.90 -8.49 14.26
C ASP A 58 -7.29 -8.82 13.67
N HIS A 59 -8.26 -8.96 14.56
CA HIS A 59 -9.66 -9.21 14.20
C HIS A 59 -10.00 -10.58 13.57
N LEU A 60 -9.21 -11.63 13.80
CA LEU A 60 -9.59 -13.00 13.47
C LEU A 60 -10.77 -13.45 14.33
N GLY A 61 -11.61 -14.34 13.78
CA GLY A 61 -12.83 -14.83 14.42
C GLY A 61 -14.03 -13.87 14.34
N GLN A 62 -13.93 -12.79 13.55
CA GLN A 62 -15.02 -11.85 13.31
C GLN A 62 -15.44 -11.86 11.83
N ASP A 63 -16.72 -11.65 11.57
CA ASP A 63 -17.30 -11.54 10.21
C ASP A 63 -17.03 -12.79 9.32
N GLY A 64 -16.84 -13.98 9.90
CA GLY A 64 -16.61 -15.22 9.16
C GLY A 64 -15.17 -15.40 8.65
N LEU A 65 -14.22 -14.61 9.12
CA LEU A 65 -12.80 -14.79 8.83
C LEU A 65 -12.16 -15.64 9.93
N GLU A 66 -11.78 -16.86 9.59
CA GLU A 66 -11.27 -17.82 10.57
C GLU A 66 -9.75 -17.81 10.66
N ASP A 67 -9.07 -17.50 9.55
CA ASP A 67 -7.61 -17.52 9.46
C ASP A 67 -7.04 -16.31 8.72
N LEU A 68 -5.69 -16.30 8.58
CA LEU A 68 -4.97 -15.24 7.91
C LEU A 68 -5.10 -15.30 6.39
N GLU A 69 -5.35 -16.46 5.83
CA GLU A 69 -5.58 -16.69 4.41
C GLU A 69 -6.89 -16.03 3.97
N ASP A 70 -7.95 -16.18 4.77
CA ASP A 70 -9.23 -15.48 4.56
C ASP A 70 -9.04 -13.96 4.56
N LEU A 71 -8.29 -13.46 5.56
CA LEU A 71 -7.98 -12.04 5.66
C LEU A 71 -7.15 -11.55 4.48
N ALA A 72 -6.15 -12.33 4.06
CA ALA A 72 -5.31 -12.04 2.89
C ALA A 72 -6.17 -12.00 1.62
N PHE A 73 -7.08 -12.96 1.46
CA PHE A 73 -8.02 -12.99 0.34
C PHE A 73 -8.86 -11.71 0.28
N VAL A 74 -9.49 -11.32 1.40
CA VAL A 74 -10.33 -10.11 1.43
C VAL A 74 -9.52 -8.85 1.12
N LYS A 75 -8.33 -8.70 1.73
CA LYS A 75 -7.45 -7.56 1.44
C LYS A 75 -6.95 -7.54 -0.01
N SER A 76 -6.76 -8.71 -0.63
CA SER A 76 -6.28 -8.78 -2.01
C SER A 76 -7.26 -8.21 -3.05
N LEU A 77 -8.54 -8.04 -2.71
CA LEU A 77 -9.50 -7.40 -3.60
C LEU A 77 -9.09 -5.97 -3.98
N VAL A 78 -8.32 -5.30 -3.10
CA VAL A 78 -7.73 -4.00 -3.41
C VAL A 78 -6.77 -4.08 -4.61
N LEU A 79 -6.02 -5.19 -4.75
CA LEU A 79 -5.11 -5.40 -5.88
C LEU A 79 -5.86 -5.75 -7.17
N GLU A 80 -6.94 -6.52 -7.04
CA GLU A 80 -7.75 -6.93 -8.19
C GLU A 80 -8.52 -5.74 -8.80
N ALA A 81 -8.79 -4.71 -8.00
CA ALA A 81 -9.40 -3.46 -8.44
C ALA A 81 -8.39 -2.45 -9.02
N VAL A 82 -7.10 -2.78 -9.10
CA VAL A 82 -6.14 -1.88 -9.77
C VAL A 82 -6.29 -1.99 -11.28
N HIS A 83 -6.33 -0.82 -11.94
CA HIS A 83 -6.36 -0.74 -13.39
C HIS A 83 -5.14 -1.48 -14.00
N PRO A 84 -5.27 -2.17 -15.15
CA PRO A 84 -4.16 -2.88 -15.78
C PRO A 84 -2.90 -2.02 -16.05
N GLU A 85 -3.10 -0.73 -16.32
CA GLU A 85 -2.00 0.24 -16.48
C GLU A 85 -1.56 0.89 -15.16
N GLY A 86 -2.22 0.55 -14.05
CA GLY A 86 -1.93 1.06 -12.71
C GLY A 86 -0.78 0.33 -12.02
N CYS A 87 -0.73 0.42 -10.70
CA CYS A 87 0.35 -0.13 -9.89
C CYS A 87 -0.14 -0.77 -8.59
N ALA A 88 0.33 -1.96 -8.29
CA ALA A 88 0.20 -2.61 -6.99
C ALA A 88 1.46 -2.38 -6.16
N VAL A 89 1.29 -1.95 -4.91
CA VAL A 89 2.38 -1.72 -3.95
C VAL A 89 2.28 -2.72 -2.81
N LEU A 90 3.29 -3.55 -2.64
CA LEU A 90 3.31 -4.64 -1.67
C LEU A 90 4.51 -4.59 -0.74
N ASN A 91 4.29 -4.95 0.52
CA ASN A 91 5.35 -5.07 1.52
C ASN A 91 6.12 -6.39 1.31
N ALA A 92 7.39 -6.30 0.94
CA ALA A 92 8.27 -7.47 0.78
C ALA A 92 8.71 -8.09 2.12
N ASP A 93 8.56 -7.36 3.23
CA ASP A 93 8.90 -7.85 4.58
C ASP A 93 7.79 -8.69 5.21
N ASP A 94 6.57 -8.64 4.66
CA ASP A 94 5.43 -9.45 5.10
C ASP A 94 5.18 -10.59 4.11
N PRO A 95 5.45 -11.86 4.49
CA PRO A 95 5.31 -13.00 3.57
C PRO A 95 3.88 -13.21 3.04
N LEU A 96 2.85 -12.88 3.84
CA LEU A 96 1.46 -12.99 3.39
C LEU A 96 1.13 -11.91 2.37
N VAL A 97 1.57 -10.67 2.59
CA VAL A 97 1.41 -9.60 1.60
C VAL A 97 2.16 -9.94 0.32
N ALA A 98 3.41 -10.42 0.43
CA ALA A 98 4.22 -10.81 -0.71
C ALA A 98 3.57 -11.95 -1.54
N SER A 99 2.90 -12.89 -0.88
CA SER A 99 2.19 -14.00 -1.54
C SER A 99 1.00 -13.56 -2.40
N LEU A 100 0.52 -12.32 -2.22
CA LEU A 100 -0.59 -11.77 -2.99
C LEU A 100 -0.16 -11.22 -4.37
N ALA A 101 1.13 -11.13 -4.65
CA ALA A 101 1.63 -10.60 -5.94
C ALA A 101 0.99 -11.23 -7.19
N PRO A 102 0.70 -12.55 -7.25
CA PRO A 102 0.02 -13.14 -8.42
C PRO A 102 -1.42 -12.65 -8.65
N ARG A 103 -2.04 -11.97 -7.68
CA ARG A 103 -3.38 -11.39 -7.81
C ARG A 103 -3.36 -10.01 -8.45
N ALA A 104 -2.21 -9.33 -8.46
CA ALA A 104 -2.03 -8.08 -9.18
C ALA A 104 -1.90 -8.35 -10.69
N ARG A 105 -2.73 -7.68 -11.50
CA ARG A 105 -2.70 -7.77 -12.96
C ARG A 105 -2.10 -6.53 -13.62
N CYS A 106 -1.32 -5.79 -12.86
CA CYS A 106 -0.72 -4.51 -13.20
C CYS A 106 0.76 -4.49 -12.82
N ARG A 107 1.42 -3.37 -13.00
CA ARG A 107 2.79 -3.14 -12.55
C ARG A 107 2.90 -3.34 -11.03
N LEU A 108 4.03 -3.87 -10.56
CA LEU A 108 4.27 -4.18 -9.17
C LEU A 108 5.47 -3.41 -8.65
N ILE A 109 5.32 -2.74 -7.50
CA ILE A 109 6.40 -2.13 -6.73
C ILE A 109 6.44 -2.80 -5.36
N TYR A 110 7.59 -3.31 -4.97
CA TYR A 110 7.80 -3.77 -3.60
C TYR A 110 8.38 -2.67 -2.73
N PHE A 111 7.98 -2.62 -1.46
CA PHE A 111 8.72 -1.84 -0.47
C PHE A 111 9.24 -2.72 0.66
N SER A 112 10.36 -2.30 1.28
CA SER A 112 11.01 -3.04 2.37
C SER A 112 11.79 -2.12 3.30
N LEU A 113 11.77 -2.43 4.60
CA LEU A 113 12.65 -1.80 5.60
C LEU A 113 14.12 -2.25 5.46
N LYS A 114 14.36 -3.29 4.63
CA LYS A 114 15.67 -3.93 4.48
C LYS A 114 16.13 -3.82 3.02
N GLU A 115 17.30 -3.25 2.82
CA GLU A 115 17.91 -3.18 1.50
C GLU A 115 18.28 -4.56 0.93
N ASP A 116 18.54 -5.55 1.79
CA ASP A 116 18.93 -6.91 1.45
C ASP A 116 17.77 -7.90 1.44
N ASN A 117 16.51 -7.45 1.48
CA ASN A 117 15.35 -8.32 1.37
C ASN A 117 15.42 -9.14 0.08
N VAL A 118 15.39 -10.47 0.21
CA VAL A 118 15.62 -11.43 -0.89
C VAL A 118 14.60 -11.25 -2.01
N LEU A 119 13.32 -11.06 -1.66
CA LEU A 119 12.26 -10.88 -2.65
C LEU A 119 12.43 -9.56 -3.42
N LEU A 120 12.69 -8.47 -2.70
CA LEU A 120 12.96 -7.17 -3.29
C LEU A 120 14.16 -7.22 -4.24
N ARG A 121 15.29 -7.81 -3.79
CA ARG A 121 16.50 -7.90 -4.61
C ARG A 121 16.30 -8.74 -5.86
N ARG A 122 15.60 -9.86 -5.75
CA ARG A 122 15.23 -10.67 -6.91
C ARG A 122 14.38 -9.85 -7.89
N HIS A 123 13.33 -9.18 -7.40
CA HIS A 123 12.44 -8.38 -8.24
C HIS A 123 13.21 -7.27 -8.98
N LEU A 124 14.11 -6.56 -8.28
CA LEU A 124 14.97 -5.56 -8.89
C LEU A 124 15.91 -6.18 -9.94
N SER A 125 16.54 -7.34 -9.67
CA SER A 125 17.42 -7.99 -10.65
C SER A 125 16.70 -8.44 -11.94
N GLU A 126 15.39 -8.62 -11.87
CA GLU A 126 14.50 -8.91 -13.00
C GLU A 126 14.00 -7.63 -13.70
N GLY A 127 14.52 -6.44 -13.33
CA GLY A 127 14.13 -5.14 -13.89
C GLY A 127 12.90 -4.49 -13.25
N GLY A 128 12.41 -5.06 -12.14
CA GLY A 128 11.29 -4.53 -11.39
C GLY A 128 11.60 -3.24 -10.62
N GLU A 129 10.62 -2.75 -9.89
CA GLU A 129 10.69 -1.48 -9.12
C GLU A 129 10.56 -1.73 -7.62
N GLY A 130 11.25 -0.92 -6.82
CA GLY A 130 11.19 -1.04 -5.37
C GLY A 130 11.54 0.23 -4.63
N VAL A 131 11.04 0.32 -3.40
CA VAL A 131 11.37 1.40 -2.46
C VAL A 131 11.86 0.77 -1.16
N PHE A 132 13.02 1.17 -0.69
CA PHE A 132 13.59 0.53 0.49
C PHE A 132 14.43 1.51 1.33
N LEU A 133 14.70 1.09 2.56
CA LEU A 133 15.57 1.83 3.45
C LEU A 133 17.02 1.37 3.25
N GLN A 134 17.92 2.33 2.98
CA GLN A 134 19.35 2.09 2.84
C GLN A 134 20.13 3.19 3.53
N GLY A 135 20.97 2.85 4.50
CA GLY A 135 21.84 3.81 5.18
C GLY A 135 21.08 4.99 5.83
N GLY A 136 19.84 4.78 6.32
CA GLY A 136 18.99 5.84 6.87
C GLY A 136 18.33 6.74 5.82
N GLN A 137 18.31 6.32 4.57
CA GLN A 137 17.70 7.03 3.45
C GLN A 137 16.61 6.20 2.79
N VAL A 138 15.55 6.84 2.35
CA VAL A 138 14.53 6.25 1.47
C VAL A 138 15.10 6.24 0.06
N VAL A 139 15.23 5.05 -0.52
CA VAL A 139 15.76 4.85 -1.87
C VAL A 139 14.67 4.26 -2.74
N ALA A 140 14.47 4.83 -3.91
CA ALA A 140 13.66 4.26 -4.98
C ALA A 140 14.59 3.66 -6.04
N ALA A 141 14.25 2.47 -6.55
CA ALA A 141 15.06 1.81 -7.57
C ALA A 141 14.21 1.14 -8.64
N ARG A 142 14.76 1.07 -9.85
CA ARG A 142 14.25 0.28 -10.96
C ARG A 142 15.39 -0.52 -11.57
N GLY A 143 15.31 -1.84 -11.51
CA GLY A 143 16.44 -2.67 -11.85
C GLY A 143 17.63 -2.37 -10.93
N GLU A 144 18.80 -2.11 -11.54
CA GLU A 144 20.03 -1.73 -10.84
C GLU A 144 20.16 -0.21 -10.58
N GLU A 145 19.29 0.60 -11.19
CA GLU A 145 19.31 2.06 -11.04
C GLU A 145 18.53 2.46 -9.80
N GLY A 146 19.20 3.15 -8.87
CA GLY A 146 18.60 3.63 -7.63
C GLY A 146 18.84 5.12 -7.43
N MET A 147 17.86 5.79 -6.81
CA MET A 147 17.96 7.19 -6.42
C MET A 147 17.53 7.39 -4.97
N VAL A 148 18.22 8.25 -4.27
CA VAL A 148 17.81 8.70 -2.93
C VAL A 148 16.64 9.66 -3.09
N VAL A 149 15.54 9.34 -2.44
CA VAL A 149 14.33 10.18 -2.41
C VAL A 149 14.44 11.19 -1.27
N VAL A 150 14.68 10.70 -0.03
CA VAL A 150 14.78 11.58 1.14
C VAL A 150 15.49 10.86 2.30
N PRO A 151 16.34 11.56 3.08
CA PRO A 151 16.86 11.04 4.33
C PRO A 151 15.78 10.97 5.42
N LEU A 152 15.78 9.92 6.26
CA LEU A 152 14.86 9.81 7.41
C LEU A 152 15.00 10.98 8.40
N ALA A 153 16.18 11.56 8.50
CA ALA A 153 16.43 12.75 9.32
C ALA A 153 15.55 13.95 8.94
N ASN A 154 15.06 13.99 7.70
CA ASN A 154 14.17 15.04 7.19
C ASN A 154 12.68 14.70 7.31
N LEU A 155 12.35 13.56 7.94
CA LEU A 155 10.98 13.04 8.07
C LEU A 155 10.55 12.95 9.55
N PRO A 156 10.05 14.04 10.15
CA PRO A 156 9.61 14.05 11.55
C PRO A 156 8.53 12.99 11.86
N VAL A 157 7.68 12.65 10.88
CA VAL A 157 6.63 11.61 11.02
C VAL A 157 7.21 10.24 11.38
N THR A 158 8.46 9.97 11.03
CA THR A 158 9.17 8.73 11.37
C THR A 158 9.89 8.79 12.72
N TRP A 159 9.75 9.89 13.45
CA TRP A 159 10.59 10.22 14.60
C TRP A 159 12.08 10.09 14.22
N TYR A 160 12.42 10.68 13.09
CA TYR A 160 13.79 10.67 12.54
C TYR A 160 14.35 9.24 12.37
N GLY A 161 13.47 8.29 11.99
CA GLY A 161 13.81 6.88 11.76
C GLY A 161 13.61 5.94 12.95
N GLN A 162 13.18 6.44 14.12
CA GLN A 162 12.98 5.60 15.30
C GLN A 162 11.65 4.82 15.27
N ALA A 163 10.62 5.36 14.65
CA ALA A 163 9.30 4.71 14.53
C ALA A 163 9.24 3.83 13.27
N GLN A 164 9.64 2.57 13.39
CA GLN A 164 9.76 1.62 12.27
C GLN A 164 8.45 1.46 11.46
N HIS A 165 7.29 1.46 12.13
CA HIS A 165 6.00 1.39 11.45
C HIS A 165 5.75 2.63 10.57
N ASN A 166 6.15 3.83 11.04
CA ASN A 166 6.01 5.04 10.24
C ASN A 166 7.04 5.08 9.10
N VAL A 167 8.23 4.50 9.28
CA VAL A 167 9.19 4.31 8.19
C VAL A 167 8.59 3.42 7.11
N ALA A 168 7.99 2.29 7.48
CA ALA A 168 7.32 1.39 6.52
C ALA A 168 6.17 2.12 5.78
N ASN A 169 5.37 2.94 6.49
CA ASN A 169 4.32 3.74 5.88
C ASN A 169 4.87 4.78 4.88
N VAL A 170 6.01 5.41 5.20
CA VAL A 170 6.68 6.33 4.27
C VAL A 170 7.18 5.61 3.03
N LEU A 171 7.76 4.40 3.17
CA LEU A 171 8.19 3.60 2.02
C LEU A 171 6.99 3.23 1.13
N ALA A 172 5.88 2.79 1.74
CA ALA A 172 4.64 2.48 1.03
C ALA A 172 4.06 3.70 0.30
N ALA A 173 4.01 4.85 0.96
CA ALA A 173 3.53 6.10 0.37
C ALA A 173 4.44 6.57 -0.79
N THR A 174 5.77 6.47 -0.63
CA THR A 174 6.73 6.76 -1.70
C THR A 174 6.50 5.85 -2.89
N ALA A 175 6.33 4.55 -2.66
CA ALA A 175 6.04 3.58 -3.72
C ALA A 175 4.71 3.88 -4.42
N ALA A 176 3.68 4.30 -3.66
CA ALA A 176 2.40 4.70 -4.24
C ALA A 176 2.52 5.93 -5.13
N CYS A 177 3.27 6.95 -4.72
CA CYS A 177 3.52 8.14 -5.54
C CYS A 177 4.27 7.79 -6.84
N LEU A 178 5.28 6.90 -6.77
CA LEU A 178 5.97 6.40 -7.97
C LEU A 178 5.05 5.57 -8.87
N GLY A 179 4.05 4.92 -8.27
CA GLY A 179 3.02 4.17 -8.99
C GLY A 179 2.11 5.03 -9.85
N LEU A 180 1.91 6.29 -9.44
CA LEU A 180 1.09 7.28 -10.17
C LEU A 180 1.85 7.96 -11.35
N GLY A 181 3.18 7.96 -11.33
CA GLY A 181 4.04 8.57 -12.36
C GLY A 181 4.73 9.82 -11.88
#